data_40f95460cb576130d3c1df40fa571c42
#
_entry.id   40f95460cb576130d3c1df40fa571c42
#
_cell.length_a   1.000
_cell.length_b   1.000
_cell.length_c   1.000
_cell.angle_alpha   90.00
_cell.angle_beta   90.00
_cell.angle_gamma   90.00
#
_symmetry.space_group_name_H-M   'P 1'
#
loop_
_entity.id
_entity.type
_entity.pdbx_description
1 polymer ?
#
loop_
_entity_poly.entity_id
_entity_poly.type
_entity_poly.pdbx_seq_one_letter_code
_entity_poly.pdbx_strand_id
1 'polypeptide(L)'
;MGTPDFAVGSLRALVEGGYNVVAVVTMPDKPVGRHQSELSQSAVKQYALAHHLPVLQPEKLKDPDFLDALRSYRADLQVIVAFRMLPEVVWDMPPHGTFNLHASLLPQYRGAAPINWAIINGDTETGVTTF
;
A
#
# COMPACT_ATOMS: atom_id res chain seq x y z
N MET A 1 1.38 -3.13 -1.86
CA MET A 1 1.92 -1.79 -1.54
C MET A 1 0.87 -0.99 -0.79
N GLY A 2 1.22 -0.43 0.33
CA GLY A 2 0.28 0.34 1.16
C GLY A 2 0.96 0.90 2.40
N THR A 3 0.26 1.74 3.15
CA THR A 3 0.84 2.42 4.31
C THR A 3 -0.06 2.41 5.54
N PRO A 4 -1.33 2.90 5.51
CA PRO A 4 -2.15 3.07 6.71
C PRO A 4 -2.80 1.77 7.19
N ASP A 5 -3.48 1.85 8.34
CA ASP A 5 -4.22 0.73 8.92
C ASP A 5 -5.21 0.08 7.95
N PHE A 6 -5.85 0.88 7.11
CA PHE A 6 -6.77 0.37 6.09
C PHE A 6 -6.11 -0.67 5.17
N ALA A 7 -4.84 -0.47 4.83
CA ALA A 7 -4.09 -1.40 3.98
C ALA A 7 -3.70 -2.69 4.71
N VAL A 8 -3.59 -2.67 6.03
CA VAL A 8 -3.25 -3.86 6.84
C VAL A 8 -4.31 -4.96 6.70
N GLY A 9 -5.58 -4.59 6.65
CA GLY A 9 -6.68 -5.56 6.46
C GLY A 9 -6.53 -6.37 5.18
N SER A 10 -6.17 -5.71 4.08
CA SER A 10 -5.93 -6.38 2.79
C SER A 10 -4.68 -7.26 2.84
N LEU A 11 -3.61 -6.78 3.44
CA LEU A 11 -2.38 -7.57 3.59
C LEU A 11 -2.63 -8.81 4.45
N ARG A 12 -3.34 -8.66 5.57
CA ARG A 12 -3.74 -9.78 6.43
C ARG A 12 -4.55 -10.81 5.66
N ALA A 13 -5.51 -10.37 4.86
CA ALA A 13 -6.34 -11.28 4.05
C ALA A 13 -5.48 -12.12 3.09
N LEU A 14 -4.47 -11.51 2.47
CA LEU A 14 -3.55 -12.22 1.58
C LEU A 14 -2.67 -13.22 2.34
N VAL A 15 -2.11 -12.83 3.48
CA VAL A 15 -1.24 -13.69 4.29
C VAL A 15 -2.03 -14.86 4.88
N GLU A 16 -3.17 -14.60 5.51
CA GLU A 16 -4.02 -15.63 6.12
C GLU A 16 -4.69 -16.53 5.08
N GLY A 17 -4.92 -16.01 3.87
CA GLY A 17 -5.45 -16.78 2.76
C GLY A 17 -4.47 -17.75 2.11
N GLY A 18 -3.22 -17.78 2.56
CA GLY A 18 -2.19 -18.68 2.04
C GLY A 18 -1.56 -18.24 0.73
N TYR A 19 -1.77 -17.00 0.31
CA TYR A 19 -1.11 -16.45 -0.87
C TYR A 19 0.36 -16.16 -0.58
N ASN A 20 1.21 -16.36 -1.59
CA ASN A 20 2.65 -16.12 -1.46
C ASN A 20 2.96 -14.61 -1.57
N VAL A 21 2.93 -13.91 -0.46
CA VAL A 21 3.32 -12.50 -0.39
C VAL A 21 4.85 -12.42 -0.37
N VAL A 22 5.44 -12.03 -1.49
CA VAL A 22 6.90 -12.02 -1.66
C VAL A 22 7.59 -10.79 -1.10
N ALA A 23 6.91 -9.66 -1.07
CA ALA A 23 7.42 -8.41 -0.51
C ALA A 23 6.29 -7.44 -0.21
N VAL A 24 6.57 -6.51 0.69
CA VAL A 24 5.67 -5.42 1.07
C VAL A 24 6.39 -4.11 0.80
N VAL A 25 5.71 -3.19 0.13
CA VAL A 25 6.22 -1.84 -0.13
C VAL A 25 5.38 -0.83 0.64
N THR A 26 6.02 -0.02 1.43
CA THR A 26 5.36 1.00 2.26
C THR A 26 6.18 2.28 2.30
N MET A 27 5.60 3.34 2.85
CA MET A 27 6.29 4.62 2.99
C MET A 27 7.48 4.50 3.95
N PRO A 28 8.54 5.33 3.77
CA PRO A 28 9.61 5.42 4.75
C PRO A 28 9.10 5.77 6.14
N ASP A 29 9.85 5.36 7.17
CA ASP A 29 9.53 5.73 8.55
C ASP A 29 9.54 7.25 8.69
N LYS A 30 8.60 7.78 9.47
CA LYS A 30 8.46 9.22 9.67
C LYS A 30 8.99 9.65 11.02
N PRO A 31 9.74 10.77 11.08
CA PRO A 31 10.10 11.37 12.37
C PRO A 31 8.84 11.79 13.12
N VAL A 32 8.77 11.42 14.39
CA VAL A 32 7.67 11.79 15.28
C VAL A 32 8.21 12.30 16.62
N GLY A 33 7.34 12.93 17.41
CA GLY A 33 7.69 13.50 18.69
C GLY A 33 8.08 14.96 18.59
N ARG A 34 8.25 15.58 19.77
CA ARG A 34 8.48 17.02 19.92
C ARG A 34 9.77 17.50 19.25
N HIS A 35 10.77 16.64 19.20
CA HIS A 35 12.08 16.93 18.60
C HIS A 35 12.38 16.08 17.37
N GLN A 36 11.39 15.35 16.84
CA GLN A 36 11.55 14.43 15.71
C GLN A 36 12.71 13.44 15.92
N SER A 37 12.93 13.03 17.16
CA SER A 37 14.02 12.12 17.55
C SER A 37 13.65 10.64 17.43
N GLU A 38 12.37 10.33 17.27
CA GLU A 38 11.87 8.97 17.13
C GLU A 38 11.34 8.77 15.72
N LEU A 39 11.43 7.52 15.23
CA LEU A 39 10.87 7.13 13.93
C LEU A 39 9.61 6.31 14.13
N SER A 40 8.53 6.68 13.44
CA SER A 40 7.29 5.93 13.43
C SER A 40 7.21 5.05 12.18
N GLN A 41 7.05 3.75 12.39
CA GLN A 41 6.83 2.78 11.33
C GLN A 41 5.37 2.81 10.90
N SER A 42 5.10 2.62 9.60
CA SER A 42 3.74 2.46 9.13
C SER A 42 3.08 1.21 9.72
N ALA A 43 1.75 1.20 9.80
CA ALA A 43 1.01 0.02 10.25
C ALA A 43 1.31 -1.20 9.38
N VAL A 44 1.43 -0.99 8.07
CA VAL A 44 1.76 -2.03 7.11
C VAL A 44 3.16 -2.61 7.38
N LYS A 45 4.15 -1.76 7.67
CA LYS A 45 5.50 -2.21 8.04
C LYS A 45 5.48 -3.05 9.31
N GLN A 46 4.77 -2.60 10.34
CA GLN A 46 4.68 -3.32 11.61
C GLN A 46 4.11 -4.73 11.40
N TYR A 47 3.03 -4.83 10.63
CA TYR A 47 2.44 -6.14 10.30
C TYR A 47 3.41 -7.02 9.52
N ALA A 48 4.08 -6.47 8.50
CA ALA A 48 5.02 -7.21 7.67
C ALA A 48 6.19 -7.76 8.49
N LEU A 49 6.75 -6.96 9.40
CA LEU A 49 7.84 -7.40 10.27
C LEU A 49 7.40 -8.51 11.23
N ALA A 50 6.18 -8.40 11.79
CA ALA A 50 5.62 -9.43 12.66
C ALA A 50 5.43 -10.76 11.96
N HIS A 51 5.23 -10.76 10.64
CA HIS A 51 5.03 -11.94 9.82
C HIS A 51 6.25 -12.32 8.97
N HIS A 52 7.41 -11.73 9.26
CA HIS A 52 8.68 -12.01 8.58
C HIS A 52 8.64 -11.79 7.07
N LEU A 53 7.88 -10.79 6.62
CA LEU A 53 7.80 -10.42 5.21
C LEU A 53 8.88 -9.40 4.85
N PRO A 54 9.54 -9.51 3.68
CA PRO A 54 10.46 -8.48 3.22
C PRO A 54 9.75 -7.13 3.05
N VAL A 55 10.42 -6.05 3.46
CA VAL A 55 9.86 -4.69 3.40
C VAL A 55 10.76 -3.80 2.57
N LEU A 56 10.17 -3.09 1.63
CA LEU A 56 10.84 -2.06 0.82
C LEU A 56 10.22 -0.70 1.16
N GLN A 57 11.06 0.30 1.41
CA GLN A 57 10.63 1.64 1.81
C GLN A 57 11.29 2.71 0.94
N PRO A 58 10.99 2.78 -0.36
CA PRO A 58 11.63 3.73 -1.25
C PRO A 58 11.17 5.15 -0.95
N GLU A 59 12.09 6.10 -0.90
CA GLU A 59 11.78 7.51 -0.89
C GLU A 59 11.30 7.95 -2.28
N LYS A 60 11.96 7.46 -3.30
CA LYS A 60 11.64 7.73 -4.71
C LYS A 60 11.30 6.43 -5.43
N LEU A 61 10.12 6.36 -6.00
CA LEU A 61 9.63 5.17 -6.70
C LEU A 61 10.38 4.88 -8.01
N LYS A 62 11.11 5.84 -8.54
CA LYS A 62 11.93 5.67 -9.75
C LYS A 62 13.40 5.38 -9.45
N ASP A 63 13.76 5.25 -8.17
CA ASP A 63 15.13 4.91 -7.78
C ASP A 63 15.53 3.57 -8.39
N PRO A 64 16.65 3.51 -9.14
CA PRO A 64 17.13 2.27 -9.78
C PRO A 64 17.33 1.12 -8.78
N ASP A 65 17.84 1.40 -7.59
CA ASP A 65 18.07 0.38 -6.57
C ASP A 65 16.74 -0.23 -6.08
N PHE A 66 15.73 0.61 -5.90
CA PHE A 66 14.39 0.13 -5.57
C PHE A 66 13.79 -0.72 -6.70
N LEU A 67 13.90 -0.25 -7.94
CA LEU A 67 13.36 -0.97 -9.09
C LEU A 67 14.04 -2.33 -9.25
N ASP A 68 15.36 -2.41 -9.06
CA ASP A 68 16.09 -3.67 -9.12
C ASP A 68 15.68 -4.61 -7.98
N ALA A 69 15.56 -4.10 -6.77
CA ALA A 69 15.09 -4.89 -5.63
C ALA A 69 13.67 -5.43 -5.85
N LEU A 70 12.75 -4.58 -6.31
CA LEU A 70 11.38 -4.98 -6.59
C LEU A 70 11.33 -6.04 -7.69
N ARG A 71 12.07 -5.85 -8.76
CA ARG A 71 12.15 -6.81 -9.87
C ARG A 71 12.70 -8.16 -9.42
N SER A 72 13.63 -8.16 -8.47
CA SER A 72 14.27 -9.39 -7.98
C SER A 72 13.29 -10.35 -7.29
N TYR A 73 12.18 -9.84 -6.75
CA TYR A 73 11.15 -10.66 -6.12
C TYR A 73 10.27 -11.39 -7.14
N ARG A 74 10.30 -11.03 -8.40
CA ARG A 74 9.55 -11.67 -9.50
C ARG A 74 8.07 -11.86 -9.16
N ALA A 75 7.44 -10.81 -8.63
CA ALA A 75 6.02 -10.85 -8.31
C ALA A 75 5.20 -11.04 -9.59
N ASP A 76 4.20 -11.90 -9.51
CA ASP A 76 3.27 -12.11 -10.63
C ASP A 76 2.22 -11.01 -10.71
N LEU A 77 1.89 -10.41 -9.56
CA LEU A 77 0.83 -9.43 -9.40
C LEU A 77 1.23 -8.43 -8.32
N GLN A 78 0.82 -7.18 -8.49
CA GLN A 78 0.94 -6.15 -7.46
C GLN A 78 -0.44 -5.68 -7.01
N VAL A 79 -0.60 -5.51 -5.71
CA VAL A 79 -1.83 -5.00 -5.09
C VAL A 79 -1.51 -3.68 -4.39
N ILE A 80 -2.26 -2.65 -4.71
CA ILE A 80 -2.09 -1.30 -4.16
C ILE A 80 -3.27 -0.96 -3.27
N VAL A 81 -3.00 -0.53 -2.06
CA VAL A 81 -4.03 -0.09 -1.11
C VAL A 81 -3.54 1.14 -0.38
N ALA A 82 -4.16 2.27 -0.65
CA ALA A 82 -3.80 3.55 -0.01
C ALA A 82 -2.29 3.82 -0.04
N PHE A 83 -1.76 3.99 -1.24
CA PHE A 83 -0.34 4.24 -1.48
C PHE A 83 -0.16 5.42 -2.44
N ARG A 84 1.10 5.81 -2.65
CA ARG A 84 1.45 6.88 -3.61
C ARG A 84 1.08 6.47 -5.04
N MET A 85 0.90 7.46 -5.90
CA MET A 85 0.75 7.20 -7.33
C MET A 85 2.02 6.53 -7.87
N LEU A 86 1.84 5.39 -8.54
CA LEU A 86 2.95 4.63 -9.08
C LEU A 86 3.33 5.12 -10.47
N PRO A 87 4.63 5.23 -10.78
CA PRO A 87 5.07 5.41 -12.16
C PRO A 87 4.87 4.13 -12.96
N GLU A 88 4.77 4.27 -14.28
CA GLU A 88 4.51 3.17 -15.20
C GLU A 88 5.53 2.03 -15.03
N VAL A 89 6.81 2.37 -14.85
CA VAL A 89 7.88 1.39 -14.67
C VAL A 89 7.62 0.44 -13.49
N VAL A 90 6.87 0.89 -12.49
CA VAL A 90 6.49 0.08 -11.32
C VAL A 90 5.22 -0.72 -11.59
N TRP A 91 4.13 -0.05 -12.02
CA TRP A 91 2.86 -0.76 -12.15
C TRP A 91 2.80 -1.70 -13.36
N ASP A 92 3.64 -1.49 -14.36
CA ASP A 92 3.73 -2.37 -15.54
C ASP A 92 4.74 -3.53 -15.36
N MET A 93 5.41 -3.60 -14.21
CA MET A 93 6.46 -4.58 -13.97
C MET A 93 5.95 -6.03 -13.90
N PRO A 94 4.89 -6.36 -13.14
CA PRO A 94 4.47 -7.75 -13.02
C PRO A 94 3.69 -8.24 -14.25
N PRO A 95 3.85 -9.51 -14.64
CA PRO A 95 3.20 -10.06 -15.84
C PRO A 95 1.68 -10.06 -15.76
N HIS A 96 1.10 -10.20 -14.58
CA HIS A 96 -0.36 -10.15 -14.40
C HIS A 96 -0.87 -8.77 -13.99
N GLY A 97 0.02 -7.76 -14.00
CA GLY A 97 -0.35 -6.38 -13.79
C GLY A 97 -0.49 -5.96 -12.33
N THR A 98 -1.08 -4.80 -12.17
CA THR A 98 -1.25 -4.15 -10.88
C THR A 98 -2.68 -3.68 -10.75
N PHE A 99 -3.31 -3.91 -9.61
CA PHE A 99 -4.63 -3.33 -9.34
C PHE A 99 -4.63 -2.57 -8.01
N ASN A 100 -5.54 -1.61 -7.92
CA ASN A 100 -5.70 -0.75 -6.76
C ASN A 100 -7.04 -1.02 -6.10
N LEU A 101 -7.04 -1.10 -4.78
CA LEU A 101 -8.26 -1.12 -3.97
C LEU A 101 -8.55 0.31 -3.52
N HIS A 102 -9.65 0.89 -4.01
CA HIS A 102 -10.08 2.22 -3.64
C HIS A 102 -11.26 2.16 -2.67
N ALA A 103 -11.20 2.91 -1.57
CA ALA A 103 -12.17 2.84 -0.47
C ALA A 103 -13.42 3.69 -0.75
N SER A 104 -14.00 3.51 -1.92
CA SER A 104 -15.29 4.09 -2.29
C SER A 104 -15.94 3.30 -3.42
N LEU A 105 -17.23 3.55 -3.63
CA LEU A 105 -17.93 3.10 -4.84
C LEU A 105 -17.67 4.13 -5.93
N LEU A 106 -16.70 3.88 -6.81
CA LEU A 106 -16.39 4.78 -7.91
C LEU A 106 -17.61 4.94 -8.85
N PRO A 107 -17.86 6.14 -9.43
CA PRO A 107 -16.99 7.33 -9.45
C PRO A 107 -17.08 8.25 -8.24
N GLN A 108 -17.87 7.91 -7.20
CA GLN A 108 -17.96 8.73 -6.01
C GLN A 108 -16.64 8.72 -5.23
N TYR A 109 -16.27 9.89 -4.70
CA TYR A 109 -15.06 10.07 -3.88
C TYR A 109 -13.76 9.64 -4.57
N ARG A 110 -13.63 9.95 -5.85
CA ARG A 110 -12.37 9.82 -6.57
C ARG A 110 -11.31 10.70 -5.91
N GLY A 111 -10.09 10.19 -5.79
CA GLY A 111 -8.97 10.92 -5.21
C GLY A 111 -8.68 10.53 -3.77
N ALA A 112 -8.21 11.47 -2.97
CA ALA A 112 -7.73 11.22 -1.61
C ALA A 112 -8.86 11.15 -0.58
N ALA A 113 -8.63 10.40 0.50
CA ALA A 113 -9.48 10.33 1.70
C ALA A 113 -10.97 10.01 1.44
N PRO A 114 -11.30 8.98 0.63
CA PRO A 114 -12.69 8.68 0.31
C PRO A 114 -13.54 8.31 1.54
N ILE A 115 -12.97 7.64 2.54
CA ILE A 115 -13.68 7.29 3.78
C ILE A 115 -14.07 8.55 4.55
N ASN A 116 -13.15 9.49 4.69
CA ASN A 116 -13.39 10.75 5.39
C ASN A 116 -14.50 11.56 4.72
N TRP A 117 -14.51 11.63 3.40
CA TRP A 117 -15.53 12.34 2.64
C TRP A 117 -16.90 11.69 2.75
N ALA A 118 -16.99 10.35 2.75
CA ALA A 118 -18.23 9.64 2.97
C ALA A 118 -18.84 9.98 4.34
N ILE A 119 -18.02 10.02 5.38
CA ILE A 119 -18.45 10.39 6.74
C ILE A 119 -18.89 11.86 6.79
N ILE A 120 -18.09 12.78 6.23
CA ILE A 120 -18.41 14.22 6.21
C ILE A 120 -19.75 14.49 5.53
N ASN A 121 -20.03 13.80 4.42
CA ASN A 121 -21.27 13.96 3.68
C ASN A 121 -22.44 13.19 4.26
N GLY A 122 -22.24 12.43 5.34
CA GLY A 122 -23.32 11.72 6.03
C GLY A 122 -23.84 10.51 5.25
N ASP A 123 -23.02 9.91 4.38
CA ASP A 123 -23.42 8.73 3.62
C ASP A 123 -23.73 7.56 4.56
N THR A 124 -24.83 6.86 4.29
CA THR A 124 -25.22 5.64 5.04
C THR A 124 -24.61 4.37 4.43
N GLU A 125 -24.16 4.44 3.19
CA GLU A 125 -23.51 3.35 2.47
C GLU A 125 -22.26 3.82 1.77
N THR A 126 -21.24 2.98 1.78
CA THR A 126 -20.05 3.13 0.97
C THR A 126 -19.48 1.75 0.67
N GLY A 127 -18.38 1.68 -0.01
CA GLY A 127 -17.78 0.41 -0.37
C GLY A 127 -16.36 0.57 -0.88
N VAL A 128 -15.88 -0.43 -1.61
CA VAL A 128 -14.56 -0.43 -2.22
C VAL A 128 -14.66 -0.75 -3.70
N THR A 129 -13.72 -0.24 -4.47
CA THR A 129 -13.61 -0.53 -5.90
C THR A 129 -12.19 -0.99 -6.20
N THR A 130 -12.04 -2.02 -7.03
CA THR A 130 -10.72 -2.45 -7.53
C THR A 130 -10.59 -2.07 -9.00
N PHE A 131 -9.40 -1.60 -9.36
CA PHE A 131 -9.10 -1.24 -10.76
C PHE A 131 -7.62 -1.34 -11.09
#